data_2a42d20022a2abfadf452ef3157e3fd8
#
_entry.id   2a42d20022a2abfadf452ef3157e3fd8
#
_cell.length_a   1.000
_cell.length_b   1.000
_cell.length_c   1.000
_cell.angle_alpha   90.00
_cell.angle_beta   90.00
_cell.angle_gamma   90.00
#
_symmetry.space_group_name_H-M   'P 1'
#
loop_
_entity.id
_entity.type
_entity.pdbx_description
1 polymer ?
#
loop_
_entity_poly.entity_id
_entity_poly.type
_entity_poly.pdbx_seq_one_letter_code
_entity_poly.pdbx_strand_id
1 'polypeptide(L)'
;TNLACRCGVTPDALNMGELSTLADAIDSTFGPIVSIVSGGNSSNLDWVIGGGHTGRINNLRLGEAILLGCEPLHCLPIEGLYTDAMTLVAEVIEAKVKPSKPWGEIAENPFGSAVPVANTGNVRQAILALGHMDTDPEGLTPPPGYKILGSSSDHLIVDCKKQMLPVGSEVRLQPNYSALIRAMASPFVTKRIEHGTKQQEHEVLQSLEFAA
;
A
#
# COMPACT_ATOMS: atom_id res chain seq x y z
N THR A 1 -19.48 9.84 -3.21
CA THR A 1 -18.38 10.49 -3.93
C THR A 1 -17.08 9.73 -3.73
N ASN A 2 -16.13 9.88 -4.66
CA ASN A 2 -14.78 9.34 -4.58
C ASN A 2 -13.77 10.47 -4.85
N LEU A 3 -13.53 11.31 -3.87
CA LEU A 3 -12.72 12.51 -4.02
C LEU A 3 -11.26 12.21 -4.42
N ALA A 4 -10.65 11.20 -3.84
CA ALA A 4 -9.24 10.87 -4.07
C ALA A 4 -8.99 9.96 -5.28
N CYS A 5 -9.99 9.35 -5.89
CA CYS A 5 -9.79 8.31 -6.92
C CYS A 5 -9.07 8.77 -8.18
N ARG A 6 -9.09 10.05 -8.52
CA ARG A 6 -8.41 10.56 -9.71
C ARG A 6 -7.41 11.66 -9.41
N CYS A 7 -7.77 12.60 -8.57
CA CYS A 7 -7.04 13.85 -8.40
C CYS A 7 -6.60 14.11 -6.96
N GLY A 8 -6.85 13.19 -6.03
CA GLY A 8 -6.46 13.35 -4.62
C GLY A 8 -7.12 14.54 -3.93
N VAL A 9 -8.39 14.83 -4.24
CA VAL A 9 -9.12 15.93 -3.60
C VAL A 9 -9.36 15.61 -2.14
N THR A 10 -8.93 16.51 -1.26
CA THR A 10 -9.10 16.38 0.19
C THR A 10 -10.57 16.60 0.57
N PRO A 11 -11.16 15.79 1.47
CA PRO A 11 -12.50 16.01 1.97
C PRO A 11 -12.56 17.30 2.83
N ASP A 12 -13.61 18.09 2.61
CA ASP A 12 -13.95 19.25 3.42
C ASP A 12 -15.46 19.39 3.58
N ALA A 13 -15.90 20.34 4.41
CA ALA A 13 -17.31 20.53 4.70
C ALA A 13 -18.13 20.92 3.46
N LEU A 14 -17.51 21.61 2.49
CA LEU A 14 -18.19 22.05 1.27
C LEU A 14 -18.45 20.87 0.34
N ASN A 15 -17.39 20.16 -0.07
CA ASN A 15 -17.51 19.05 -1.04
C ASN A 15 -18.27 17.85 -0.47
N MET A 16 -18.18 17.61 0.84
CA MET A 16 -18.96 16.55 1.49
C MET A 16 -20.42 16.97 1.72
N GLY A 17 -20.67 18.26 1.94
CA GLY A 17 -22.01 18.82 2.09
C GLY A 17 -22.86 18.73 0.84
N GLU A 18 -22.28 18.81 -0.35
CA GLU A 18 -23.00 18.68 -1.63
C GLU A 18 -23.78 17.36 -1.74
N LEU A 19 -23.18 16.25 -1.28
CA LEU A 19 -23.84 14.94 -1.31
C LEU A 19 -25.04 14.89 -0.36
N SER A 20 -24.92 15.51 0.80
CA SER A 20 -26.03 15.64 1.76
C SER A 20 -27.17 16.47 1.17
N THR A 21 -26.87 17.60 0.55
CA THR A 21 -27.83 18.47 -0.13
C THR A 21 -28.58 17.71 -1.24
N LEU A 22 -27.86 16.90 -2.02
CA LEU A 22 -28.48 16.07 -3.06
C LEU A 22 -29.43 15.03 -2.46
N ALA A 23 -29.01 14.35 -1.38
CA ALA A 23 -29.87 13.38 -0.69
C ALA A 23 -31.17 14.03 -0.15
N ASP A 24 -31.06 15.22 0.43
CA ASP A 24 -32.22 15.99 0.91
C ASP A 24 -33.15 16.42 -0.22
N ALA A 25 -32.61 16.82 -1.37
CA ALA A 25 -33.39 17.17 -2.55
C ALA A 25 -34.16 15.97 -3.11
N ILE A 26 -33.56 14.78 -3.12
CA ILE A 26 -34.21 13.54 -3.53
C ILE A 26 -35.35 13.20 -2.58
N ASP A 27 -35.11 13.24 -1.27
CA ASP A 27 -36.11 12.91 -0.26
C ASP A 27 -37.27 13.95 -0.25
N SER A 28 -36.97 15.21 -0.53
CA SER A 28 -38.00 16.27 -0.66
C SER A 28 -38.89 16.06 -1.88
N THR A 29 -38.36 15.47 -2.97
CA THR A 29 -39.10 15.28 -4.23
C THR A 29 -39.91 13.99 -4.22
N PHE A 30 -39.33 12.91 -3.68
CA PHE A 30 -39.86 11.55 -3.82
C PHE A 30 -40.32 10.93 -2.49
N GLY A 31 -40.23 11.67 -1.38
CA GLY A 31 -40.42 11.17 -0.03
C GLY A 31 -39.12 10.58 0.54
N PRO A 32 -39.07 10.20 1.82
CA PRO A 32 -37.86 9.76 2.54
C PRO A 32 -37.41 8.35 2.09
N ILE A 33 -36.77 8.24 0.93
CA ILE A 33 -36.32 6.98 0.32
C ILE A 33 -34.82 6.75 0.45
N VAL A 34 -34.01 7.78 0.74
CA VAL A 34 -32.56 7.68 0.83
C VAL A 34 -32.15 7.31 2.25
N SER A 35 -31.91 6.03 2.50
CA SER A 35 -31.46 5.51 3.81
C SER A 35 -29.94 5.40 3.95
N ILE A 36 -29.21 5.20 2.83
CA ILE A 36 -27.75 5.07 2.82
C ILE A 36 -27.15 6.15 1.90
N VAL A 37 -26.28 6.97 2.48
CA VAL A 37 -25.49 7.97 1.75
C VAL A 37 -24.02 7.58 1.84
N SER A 38 -23.48 7.00 0.76
CA SER A 38 -22.10 6.55 0.69
C SER A 38 -21.19 7.68 0.23
N GLY A 39 -20.49 8.31 1.14
CA GLY A 39 -19.81 9.59 0.97
C GLY A 39 -18.29 9.51 0.91
N GLY A 40 -17.71 8.40 0.53
CA GLY A 40 -16.27 8.38 0.31
C GLY A 40 -15.61 7.00 0.46
N ASN A 41 -14.30 7.05 0.49
CA ASN A 41 -13.42 5.89 0.59
C ASN A 41 -12.39 6.10 1.72
N SER A 42 -11.27 5.39 1.70
CA SER A 42 -10.19 5.50 2.69
C SER A 42 -9.66 6.93 2.86
N SER A 43 -9.74 7.78 1.83
CA SER A 43 -9.31 9.19 1.93
C SER A 43 -10.18 10.06 2.83
N ASN A 44 -11.39 9.59 3.17
CA ASN A 44 -12.32 10.32 4.03
C ASN A 44 -12.24 9.86 5.49
N LEU A 45 -11.54 8.76 5.79
CA LEU A 45 -11.58 8.16 7.12
C LEU A 45 -10.97 9.07 8.17
N ASP A 46 -9.79 9.62 7.93
CA ASP A 46 -9.10 10.53 8.86
C ASP A 46 -9.92 11.81 9.11
N TRP A 47 -10.52 12.36 8.06
CA TRP A 47 -11.42 13.51 8.18
C TRP A 47 -12.66 13.22 9.06
N VAL A 48 -13.25 12.02 8.91
CA VAL A 48 -14.41 11.61 9.72
C VAL A 48 -14.01 11.39 11.17
N ILE A 49 -12.91 10.69 11.43
CA ILE A 49 -12.38 10.45 12.79
C ILE A 49 -12.00 11.78 13.45
N GLY A 50 -11.45 12.74 12.70
CA GLY A 50 -11.10 14.07 13.15
C GLY A 50 -12.30 14.98 13.45
N GLY A 51 -13.53 14.48 13.39
CA GLY A 51 -14.75 15.24 13.71
C GLY A 51 -15.30 16.06 12.54
N GLY A 52 -14.95 15.73 11.31
CA GLY A 52 -15.52 16.37 10.13
C GLY A 52 -17.04 16.22 10.06
N HIS A 53 -17.74 17.29 9.61
CA HIS A 53 -19.19 17.28 9.54
C HIS A 53 -19.71 16.41 8.39
N THR A 54 -20.16 15.21 8.69
CA THR A 54 -20.57 14.19 7.70
C THR A 54 -21.97 14.43 7.09
N GLY A 55 -22.80 15.29 7.69
CA GLY A 55 -24.17 15.54 7.22
C GLY A 55 -25.00 14.26 7.15
N ARG A 56 -25.55 13.96 5.96
CA ARG A 56 -26.31 12.73 5.67
C ARG A 56 -25.44 11.51 5.39
N ILE A 57 -24.11 11.67 5.28
CA ILE A 57 -23.18 10.57 4.98
C ILE A 57 -23.11 9.64 6.19
N ASN A 58 -23.50 8.40 5.98
CA ASN A 58 -23.52 7.33 6.99
C ASN A 58 -22.83 6.04 6.55
N ASN A 59 -22.10 6.08 5.41
CA ASN A 59 -21.36 4.95 4.89
C ASN A 59 -20.06 5.42 4.21
N LEU A 60 -18.96 4.73 4.51
CA LEU A 60 -17.67 4.84 3.80
C LEU A 60 -17.27 3.48 3.23
N ARG A 61 -16.59 3.49 2.09
CA ARG A 61 -16.02 2.29 1.47
C ARG A 61 -14.54 2.23 1.76
N LEU A 62 -14.16 1.45 2.76
CA LEU A 62 -12.79 1.38 3.26
C LEU A 62 -12.09 0.14 2.69
N GLY A 63 -10.87 0.31 2.24
CA GLY A 63 -9.97 -0.74 1.76
C GLY A 63 -8.55 -0.42 2.20
N GLU A 64 -7.91 0.51 1.51
CA GLU A 64 -6.52 0.89 1.72
C GLU A 64 -6.21 1.26 3.18
N ALA A 65 -7.01 2.13 3.79
CA ALA A 65 -6.79 2.55 5.17
C ALA A 65 -6.81 1.39 6.16
N ILE A 66 -7.72 0.41 5.98
CA ILE A 66 -7.82 -0.74 6.87
C ILE A 66 -6.68 -1.73 6.65
N LEU A 67 -6.26 -1.94 5.38
CA LEU A 67 -5.23 -2.91 5.04
C LEU A 67 -3.82 -2.40 5.33
N LEU A 68 -3.58 -1.10 5.14
CA LEU A 68 -2.25 -0.49 5.26
C LEU A 68 -2.11 0.48 6.44
N GLY A 69 -3.20 0.77 7.17
CA GLY A 69 -3.18 1.67 8.32
C GLY A 69 -2.84 3.12 8.00
N CYS A 70 -2.91 3.52 6.73
CA CYS A 70 -2.53 4.86 6.26
C CYS A 70 -3.67 5.50 5.48
N GLU A 71 -3.77 6.83 5.56
CA GLU A 71 -4.65 7.59 4.68
C GLU A 71 -3.98 7.75 3.29
N PRO A 72 -4.75 7.65 2.18
CA PRO A 72 -4.17 7.58 0.83
C PRO A 72 -3.78 8.94 0.22
N LEU A 73 -4.07 10.08 0.86
CA LEU A 73 -3.77 11.41 0.31
C LEU A 73 -2.31 11.81 0.52
N HIS A 74 -1.77 11.50 1.70
CA HIS A 74 -0.39 11.85 2.09
C HIS A 74 0.39 10.63 2.60
N CYS A 75 -0.23 9.44 2.59
CA CYS A 75 0.33 8.19 3.12
C CYS A 75 0.72 8.29 4.61
N LEU A 76 0.00 9.11 5.39
CA LEU A 76 0.24 9.25 6.81
C LEU A 76 -0.47 8.15 7.60
N PRO A 77 0.15 7.62 8.67
CA PRO A 77 -0.49 6.65 9.55
C PRO A 77 -1.78 7.20 10.19
N ILE A 78 -2.80 6.36 10.25
CA ILE A 78 -4.04 6.67 10.97
C ILE A 78 -3.91 6.12 12.39
N GLU A 79 -4.16 6.95 13.39
CA GLU A 79 -4.07 6.56 14.80
C GLU A 79 -4.99 5.37 15.09
N GLY A 80 -4.47 4.37 15.80
CA GLY A 80 -5.19 3.15 16.14
C GLY A 80 -5.19 2.07 15.05
N LEU A 81 -4.56 2.29 13.88
CA LEU A 81 -4.43 1.29 12.83
C LEU A 81 -2.98 0.80 12.69
N TYR A 82 -2.82 -0.48 12.31
CA TYR A 82 -1.52 -1.09 12.04
C TYR A 82 -1.02 -0.75 10.64
N THR A 83 0.22 -0.28 10.52
CA THR A 83 0.84 0.02 9.22
C THR A 83 1.64 -1.16 8.65
N ASP A 84 1.78 -2.24 9.39
CA ASP A 84 2.57 -3.44 9.07
C ASP A 84 1.72 -4.73 8.98
N ALA A 85 0.39 -4.58 8.93
CA ALA A 85 -0.53 -5.71 8.84
C ALA A 85 -0.34 -6.56 7.56
N MET A 86 0.19 -5.96 6.50
CA MET A 86 0.44 -6.61 5.22
C MET A 86 1.94 -6.63 4.91
N THR A 87 2.47 -7.81 4.62
CA THR A 87 3.87 -8.00 4.23
C THR A 87 3.95 -8.93 3.03
N LEU A 88 4.71 -8.56 2.02
CA LEU A 88 5.04 -9.42 0.91
C LEU A 88 6.41 -10.08 1.15
N VAL A 89 6.46 -11.41 1.05
CA VAL A 89 7.66 -12.19 1.33
C VAL A 89 8.14 -12.84 0.03
N ALA A 90 9.43 -12.71 -0.27
CA ALA A 90 10.03 -13.32 -1.44
C ALA A 90 11.32 -14.05 -1.10
N GLU A 91 11.54 -15.21 -1.75
CA GLU A 91 12.73 -16.03 -1.59
C GLU A 91 13.90 -15.46 -2.38
N VAL A 92 15.11 -15.53 -1.80
CA VAL A 92 16.37 -15.23 -2.48
C VAL A 92 16.78 -16.43 -3.33
N ILE A 93 16.82 -16.27 -4.64
CA ILE A 93 17.20 -17.32 -5.60
C ILE A 93 18.63 -17.18 -6.12
N GLU A 94 19.22 -16.01 -6.02
CA GLU A 94 20.64 -15.77 -6.30
C GLU A 94 21.20 -14.69 -5.36
N ALA A 95 22.46 -14.85 -4.93
CA ALA A 95 23.18 -13.83 -4.18
C ALA A 95 24.64 -13.78 -4.64
N LYS A 96 25.07 -12.63 -5.18
CA LYS A 96 26.43 -12.44 -5.73
C LYS A 96 26.94 -11.01 -5.53
N VAL A 97 28.25 -10.86 -5.53
CA VAL A 97 28.90 -9.56 -5.67
C VAL A 97 29.04 -9.27 -7.16
N LYS A 98 28.41 -8.20 -7.62
CA LYS A 98 28.42 -7.79 -9.04
C LYS A 98 28.77 -6.31 -9.16
N PRO A 99 29.30 -5.84 -10.31
CA PRO A 99 29.44 -4.43 -10.61
C PRO A 99 28.09 -3.72 -10.51
N SER A 100 28.05 -2.52 -9.91
CA SER A 100 26.83 -1.70 -9.85
C SER A 100 26.34 -1.28 -11.23
N LYS A 101 27.29 -1.02 -12.15
CA LYS A 101 26.99 -0.70 -13.55
C LYS A 101 27.09 -1.98 -14.38
N PRO A 102 26.02 -2.37 -15.10
CA PRO A 102 26.05 -3.49 -16.03
C PRO A 102 27.09 -3.30 -17.16
N TRP A 103 27.48 -4.39 -17.77
CA TRP A 103 28.35 -4.38 -18.93
C TRP A 103 27.60 -3.97 -20.18
N GLY A 104 28.29 -3.26 -21.09
CA GLY A 104 27.81 -2.92 -22.40
C GLY A 104 26.93 -1.67 -22.44
N GLU A 105 26.30 -1.48 -23.58
CA GLU A 105 25.36 -0.38 -23.83
C GLU A 105 24.03 -0.66 -23.11
N ILE A 106 23.54 0.33 -22.37
CA ILE A 106 22.27 0.25 -21.64
C ILE A 106 21.20 0.82 -22.56
N ALA A 107 20.30 -0.04 -23.03
CA ALA A 107 19.12 0.31 -23.82
C ALA A 107 17.88 0.43 -22.95
N GLU A 108 16.77 0.82 -23.54
CA GLU A 108 15.45 0.83 -22.89
C GLU A 108 15.02 -0.59 -22.51
N ASN A 109 14.25 -0.70 -21.42
CA ASN A 109 13.65 -1.96 -21.01
C ASN A 109 12.11 -1.87 -21.10
N PRO A 110 11.39 -3.02 -21.16
CA PRO A 110 9.93 -3.05 -21.30
C PRO A 110 9.16 -2.42 -20.15
N PHE A 111 9.79 -2.21 -19.00
CA PHE A 111 9.14 -1.76 -17.76
C PHE A 111 9.48 -0.29 -17.41
N GLY A 112 10.10 0.43 -18.30
CA GLY A 112 10.38 1.85 -18.10
C GLY A 112 11.58 2.36 -18.89
N SER A 113 11.80 3.66 -18.84
CA SER A 113 12.97 4.29 -19.45
C SER A 113 14.25 3.88 -18.75
N ALA A 114 15.35 3.76 -19.50
CA ALA A 114 16.66 3.48 -18.95
C ALA A 114 17.05 4.54 -17.90
N VAL A 115 17.19 4.13 -16.66
CA VAL A 115 17.67 5.00 -15.59
C VAL A 115 19.20 4.96 -15.61
N PRO A 116 19.89 6.12 -15.62
CA PRO A 116 21.35 6.16 -15.54
C PRO A 116 21.85 5.43 -14.29
N VAL A 117 22.62 4.37 -14.46
CA VAL A 117 23.19 3.60 -13.36
C VAL A 117 24.58 4.14 -13.05
N ALA A 118 24.75 4.72 -11.86
CA ALA A 118 26.04 5.19 -11.42
C ALA A 118 27.02 4.01 -11.16
N ASN A 119 28.26 4.16 -11.59
CA ASN A 119 29.30 3.22 -11.24
C ASN A 119 29.81 3.49 -9.82
N THR A 120 29.32 2.75 -8.86
CA THR A 120 29.71 2.84 -7.44
C THR A 120 30.60 1.68 -6.99
N GLY A 121 31.19 0.94 -7.96
CA GLY A 121 32.00 -0.24 -7.69
C GLY A 121 31.15 -1.50 -7.60
N ASN A 122 31.60 -2.46 -6.81
CA ASN A 122 30.89 -3.72 -6.61
C ASN A 122 29.82 -3.59 -5.52
N VAL A 123 28.67 -4.17 -5.77
CA VAL A 123 27.53 -4.23 -4.84
C VAL A 123 27.13 -5.68 -4.57
N ARG A 124 26.60 -5.94 -3.39
CA ARG A 124 26.05 -7.24 -3.02
C ARG A 124 24.60 -7.31 -3.50
N GLN A 125 24.42 -7.99 -4.61
CA GLN A 125 23.10 -8.15 -5.22
C GLN A 125 22.47 -9.48 -4.83
N ALA A 126 21.19 -9.45 -4.50
CA ALA A 126 20.32 -10.61 -4.44
C ALA A 126 19.24 -10.50 -5.51
N ILE A 127 18.85 -11.64 -6.07
CA ILE A 127 17.67 -11.79 -6.93
C ILE A 127 16.61 -12.48 -6.10
N LEU A 128 15.44 -11.86 -6.04
CA LEU A 128 14.25 -12.40 -5.37
C LEU A 128 13.31 -12.99 -6.41
N ALA A 129 12.67 -14.11 -6.08
CA ALA A 129 11.63 -14.75 -6.89
C ALA A 129 10.31 -13.97 -6.79
N LEU A 130 10.30 -12.75 -7.33
CA LEU A 130 9.18 -11.83 -7.31
C LEU A 130 9.36 -10.80 -8.41
N GLY A 131 8.34 -10.54 -9.24
CA GLY A 131 8.44 -9.58 -10.31
C GLY A 131 7.10 -8.92 -10.66
N HIS A 132 7.02 -8.31 -11.84
CA HIS A 132 5.83 -7.62 -12.31
C HIS A 132 4.60 -8.53 -12.50
N MET A 133 4.81 -9.85 -12.64
CA MET A 133 3.71 -10.83 -12.71
C MET A 133 3.06 -11.05 -11.35
N ASP A 134 3.76 -10.74 -10.27
CA ASP A 134 3.30 -11.00 -8.91
C ASP A 134 2.79 -9.75 -8.20
N THR A 135 3.38 -8.59 -8.51
CA THR A 135 3.12 -7.35 -7.78
C THR A 135 3.48 -6.12 -8.62
N ASP A 136 3.39 -4.95 -8.01
CA ASP A 136 3.97 -3.69 -8.51
C ASP A 136 5.31 -3.44 -7.79
N PRO A 137 6.46 -3.72 -8.44
CA PRO A 137 7.76 -3.56 -7.80
C PRO A 137 8.07 -2.14 -7.33
N GLU A 138 7.53 -1.11 -8.02
CA GLU A 138 7.71 0.29 -7.63
C GLU A 138 6.97 0.66 -6.35
N GLY A 139 5.94 -0.12 -6.01
CA GLY A 139 5.18 0.02 -4.78
C GLY A 139 5.75 -0.73 -3.58
N LEU A 140 6.94 -1.32 -3.70
CA LEU A 140 7.56 -2.09 -2.62
C LEU A 140 8.63 -1.29 -1.88
N THR A 141 8.56 -1.33 -0.56
CA THR A 141 9.61 -0.79 0.32
C THR A 141 10.41 -1.95 0.90
N PRO A 142 11.72 -2.04 0.59
CA PRO A 142 12.60 -3.08 1.12
C PRO A 142 12.94 -2.80 2.60
N PRO A 143 13.47 -3.80 3.33
CA PRO A 143 13.97 -3.61 4.69
C PRO A 143 15.03 -2.51 4.77
N PRO A 144 15.19 -1.86 5.94
CA PRO A 144 16.21 -0.84 6.16
C PRO A 144 17.61 -1.32 5.73
N GLY A 145 18.30 -0.50 4.95
CA GLY A 145 19.63 -0.80 4.45
C GLY A 145 19.67 -1.56 3.12
N TYR A 146 18.53 -1.98 2.58
CA TYR A 146 18.42 -2.57 1.24
C TYR A 146 17.92 -1.54 0.23
N LYS A 147 18.20 -1.78 -1.06
CA LYS A 147 17.71 -0.93 -2.14
C LYS A 147 17.28 -1.79 -3.32
N ILE A 148 16.09 -1.59 -3.82
CA ILE A 148 15.65 -2.15 -5.09
C ILE A 148 16.44 -1.49 -6.22
N LEU A 149 17.08 -2.29 -7.06
CA LEU A 149 17.88 -1.85 -8.20
C LEU A 149 17.12 -1.92 -9.51
N GLY A 150 16.17 -2.83 -9.62
CA GLY A 150 15.34 -3.05 -10.80
C GLY A 150 14.51 -4.32 -10.68
N SER A 151 13.67 -4.53 -11.67
CA SER A 151 12.77 -5.68 -11.73
C SER A 151 12.59 -6.15 -13.16
N SER A 152 12.17 -7.40 -13.30
CA SER A 152 11.71 -8.00 -14.55
C SER A 152 10.29 -8.56 -14.33
N SER A 153 9.79 -9.34 -15.31
CA SER A 153 8.53 -10.05 -15.16
C SER A 153 8.48 -10.91 -13.89
N ASP A 154 9.57 -11.61 -13.57
CA ASP A 154 9.61 -12.66 -12.53
C ASP A 154 10.65 -12.43 -11.44
N HIS A 155 11.48 -11.39 -11.55
CA HIS A 155 12.60 -11.16 -10.64
C HIS A 155 12.67 -9.73 -10.15
N LEU A 156 13.03 -9.59 -8.86
CA LEU A 156 13.37 -8.32 -8.23
C LEU A 156 14.85 -8.34 -7.83
N ILE A 157 15.60 -7.33 -8.25
CA ILE A 157 17.03 -7.21 -7.94
C ILE A 157 17.22 -6.21 -6.80
N VAL A 158 17.91 -6.66 -5.74
CA VAL A 158 18.13 -5.86 -4.52
C VAL A 158 19.62 -5.71 -4.25
N ASP A 159 20.06 -4.51 -3.90
CA ASP A 159 21.35 -4.26 -3.27
C ASP A 159 21.23 -4.46 -1.76
N CYS A 160 21.91 -5.47 -1.24
CA CYS A 160 21.89 -5.84 0.18
C CYS A 160 22.90 -5.07 1.04
N LYS A 161 23.63 -4.11 0.44
CA LYS A 161 24.61 -3.24 1.10
C LYS A 161 25.68 -4.03 1.88
N LYS A 162 25.48 -4.22 3.18
CA LYS A 162 26.50 -4.77 4.09
C LYS A 162 26.44 -6.29 4.24
N GLN A 163 25.31 -6.92 3.94
CA GLN A 163 25.07 -8.33 4.22
C GLN A 163 24.74 -9.11 2.94
N MET A 164 25.43 -10.24 2.72
CA MET A 164 24.99 -11.22 1.73
C MET A 164 23.81 -12.02 2.30
N LEU A 165 22.77 -12.15 1.50
CA LEU A 165 21.62 -12.99 1.84
C LEU A 165 21.90 -14.42 1.35
N PRO A 166 21.73 -15.46 2.17
CA PRO A 166 21.78 -16.83 1.70
C PRO A 166 20.68 -17.11 0.67
N VAL A 167 21.00 -17.89 -0.37
CA VAL A 167 19.96 -18.44 -1.26
C VAL A 167 19.02 -19.33 -0.45
N GLY A 168 17.71 -19.23 -0.69
CA GLY A 168 16.67 -19.88 0.09
C GLY A 168 16.20 -19.08 1.31
N SER A 169 16.86 -17.94 1.64
CA SER A 169 16.33 -17.06 2.69
C SER A 169 15.20 -16.16 2.16
N GLU A 170 14.38 -15.66 3.08
CA GLU A 170 13.24 -14.79 2.77
C GLU A 170 13.56 -13.32 3.03
N VAL A 171 13.05 -12.46 2.15
CA VAL A 171 13.07 -11.01 2.32
C VAL A 171 11.64 -10.50 2.48
N ARG A 172 11.40 -9.72 3.52
CA ARG A 172 10.10 -9.10 3.81
C ARG A 172 10.06 -7.69 3.22
N LEU A 173 9.05 -7.42 2.41
CA LEU A 173 8.86 -6.16 1.70
C LEU A 173 7.51 -5.56 2.13
N GLN A 174 7.48 -4.25 2.38
CA GLN A 174 6.24 -3.55 2.69
C GLN A 174 5.59 -3.07 1.39
N PRO A 175 4.38 -3.54 1.05
CA PRO A 175 3.68 -3.11 -0.15
C PRO A 175 2.92 -1.79 0.10
N ASN A 176 2.90 -0.91 -0.89
CA ASN A 176 1.85 0.11 -0.98
C ASN A 176 0.56 -0.51 -1.53
N TYR A 177 -0.48 0.30 -1.72
CA TYR A 177 -1.77 -0.21 -2.19
C TYR A 177 -1.70 -0.83 -3.59
N SER A 178 -0.95 -0.24 -4.52
CA SER A 178 -0.77 -0.79 -5.87
C SER A 178 -0.11 -2.18 -5.85
N ALA A 179 0.97 -2.30 -5.08
CA ALA A 179 1.66 -3.58 -4.91
C ALA A 179 0.78 -4.62 -4.22
N LEU A 180 0.04 -4.22 -3.18
CA LEU A 180 -0.84 -5.10 -2.44
C LEU A 180 -1.97 -5.68 -3.30
N ILE A 181 -2.71 -4.83 -4.03
CA ILE A 181 -3.84 -5.31 -4.84
C ILE A 181 -3.39 -6.24 -5.96
N ARG A 182 -2.22 -6.01 -6.55
CA ARG A 182 -1.65 -6.90 -7.57
C ARG A 182 -1.23 -8.23 -6.96
N ALA A 183 -0.51 -8.20 -5.84
CA ALA A 183 -0.12 -9.43 -5.13
C ALA A 183 -1.34 -10.25 -4.69
N MET A 184 -2.41 -9.60 -4.24
CA MET A 184 -3.66 -10.27 -3.88
C MET A 184 -4.37 -10.88 -5.08
N ALA A 185 -4.26 -10.30 -6.27
CA ALA A 185 -4.84 -10.82 -7.50
C ALA A 185 -3.97 -11.89 -8.19
N SER A 186 -2.65 -11.91 -7.96
CA SER A 186 -1.75 -12.88 -8.58
C SER A 186 -2.05 -14.31 -8.12
N PRO A 187 -2.20 -15.28 -9.05
CA PRO A 187 -2.35 -16.68 -8.71
C PRO A 187 -1.05 -17.32 -8.19
N PHE A 188 0.10 -16.68 -8.40
CA PHE A 188 1.41 -17.19 -8.01
C PHE A 188 1.80 -16.78 -6.59
N VAL A 189 1.14 -15.78 -6.01
CA VAL A 189 1.37 -15.34 -4.63
C VAL A 189 0.45 -16.12 -3.69
N THR A 190 1.02 -16.90 -2.79
CA THR A 190 0.27 -17.59 -1.73
C THR A 190 -0.14 -16.60 -0.64
N LYS A 191 -1.42 -16.59 -0.29
CA LYS A 191 -1.98 -15.75 0.79
C LYS A 191 -1.95 -16.53 2.10
N ARG A 192 -1.29 -15.98 3.10
CA ARG A 192 -1.17 -16.56 4.44
C ARG A 192 -1.73 -15.58 5.46
N ILE A 193 -2.59 -16.06 6.33
CA ILE A 193 -3.11 -15.28 7.46
C ILE A 193 -2.36 -15.75 8.71
N GLU A 194 -1.70 -14.80 9.37
CA GLU A 194 -1.06 -15.03 10.67
C GLU A 194 -1.91 -14.33 11.73
N HIS A 195 -2.29 -15.06 12.75
CA HIS A 195 -3.01 -14.51 13.89
C HIS A 195 -2.01 -13.96 14.91
N GLY A 196 -2.28 -12.77 15.43
CA GLY A 196 -1.54 -12.21 16.55
C GLY A 196 -1.62 -13.11 17.79
N THR A 197 -0.68 -13.00 18.68
CA THR A 197 -0.77 -13.69 19.98
C THR A 197 -1.94 -13.12 20.78
N LYS A 198 -2.60 -13.94 21.62
CA LYS A 198 -3.72 -13.51 22.47
C LYS A 198 -3.43 -12.26 23.32
N GLN A 199 -2.17 -11.97 23.57
CA GLN A 199 -1.72 -10.79 24.32
C GLN A 199 -1.85 -9.53 23.48
N GLN A 200 -1.55 -9.58 22.17
CA GLN A 200 -1.73 -8.46 21.25
C GLN A 200 -3.21 -8.17 20.99
N GLU A 201 -4.05 -9.23 20.89
CA GLU A 201 -5.51 -9.08 20.76
C GLU A 201 -6.13 -8.37 21.98
N HIS A 202 -5.62 -8.65 23.18
CA HIS A 202 -6.12 -8.05 24.43
C HIS A 202 -5.74 -6.57 24.55
N GLU A 203 -4.53 -6.18 24.13
CA GLU A 203 -4.06 -4.79 24.11
C GLU A 203 -4.87 -3.95 23.12
N VAL A 204 -5.21 -4.51 21.93
CA VAL A 204 -6.05 -3.84 20.93
C VAL A 204 -7.47 -3.61 21.45
N LEU A 205 -8.09 -4.62 22.06
CA LEU A 205 -9.43 -4.50 22.62
C LEU A 205 -9.49 -3.46 23.75
N GLN A 206 -8.48 -3.43 24.62
CA GLN A 206 -8.39 -2.40 25.65
C GLN A 206 -8.23 -1.00 25.10
N SER A 207 -7.45 -0.81 24.03
CA SER A 207 -7.29 0.51 23.39
C SER A 207 -8.57 1.02 22.74
N LEU A 208 -9.41 0.12 22.21
CA LEU A 208 -10.70 0.47 21.60
C LEU A 208 -11.79 0.80 22.66
N GLU A 209 -11.73 0.20 23.84
CA GLU A 209 -12.65 0.52 24.94
C GLU A 209 -12.38 1.89 25.58
N PHE A 210 -11.16 2.42 25.48
CA PHE A 210 -10.81 3.78 25.95
C PHE A 210 -11.15 4.89 24.94
N ALA A 211 -11.49 4.55 23.71
CA ALA A 211 -11.80 5.51 22.62
C ALA A 211 -13.31 5.67 22.35
N ALA A 212 -14.16 5.02 23.12
CA ALA A 212 -15.62 5.09 23.07
C ALA A 212 -16.17 5.89 24.25
#